data_a9310a8cdf39e94c9664b1dbb130c2f3
#
_entry.id   a9310a8cdf39e94c9664b1dbb130c2f3
#
_cell.length_a   1.000
_cell.length_b   1.000
_cell.length_c   1.000
_cell.angle_alpha   90.00
_cell.angle_beta   90.00
_cell.angle_gamma   90.00
#
_symmetry.space_group_name_H-M   'P 1'
#
loop_
_entity.id
_entity.type
_entity.pdbx_description
1 polymer ?
#
loop_
_entity_poly.entity_id
_entity_poly.type
_entity_poly.pdbx_seq_one_letter_code
_entity_poly.pdbx_strand_id
1 'polypeptide(L)'
;MKKILPILTIIAVFMSGCSMGSAEPTAIPLPTAFPSVTPPAINPTTEAVSNAQPGQERVSQSDGMPAAFIPDGSFRMGALDPEEQRDEKPDHTVTMKGFWLDKLEVTNAMYALCVQASACEPPQTFKSQTRESYFNNAEFNDYPVVYVTWLQADTYCKWAGRRLPTEAEWEYAARGSDFRTYPWGDERPDSSRGNFNYFVGDTTRVGNYPAGASPFGVLDMAGNVAEWISDYYDGNYYTKGANVNPTGPGARELYFNRVVRGGTFQDVFDDVRLANRASVRGSNPKADDVYSEDYLGEFSPKIGFRCASD
;
A
#
# COMPACT_ATOMS: atom_id res chain seq x y z
N MET A 1 -70.11 28.73 46.14
CA MET A 1 -68.85 28.82 45.36
C MET A 1 -67.70 28.53 46.33
N LYS A 2 -67.27 27.29 46.41
CA LYS A 2 -66.20 26.87 47.33
C LYS A 2 -64.87 26.80 46.51
N LYS A 3 -63.89 27.57 46.92
CA LYS A 3 -62.54 27.53 46.37
C LYS A 3 -61.78 26.38 47.01
N ILE A 4 -61.25 25.46 46.21
CA ILE A 4 -60.38 24.38 46.63
C ILE A 4 -58.96 24.83 46.36
N LEU A 5 -58.11 24.84 47.39
CA LEU A 5 -56.72 25.18 47.37
C LEU A 5 -55.91 23.85 47.15
N PRO A 6 -54.96 23.72 46.24
CA PRO A 6 -54.16 22.51 46.16
C PRO A 6 -53.01 22.56 47.16
N ILE A 7 -52.83 21.47 47.85
CA ILE A 7 -51.70 21.19 48.77
C ILE A 7 -50.47 20.89 47.94
N LEU A 8 -49.40 21.67 48.12
CA LEU A 8 -48.08 21.47 47.49
C LEU A 8 -47.26 20.52 48.35
N THR A 9 -47.10 19.30 47.92
CA THR A 9 -46.20 18.31 48.57
C THR A 9 -44.76 18.52 48.10
N ILE A 10 -43.90 18.98 48.99
CA ILE A 10 -42.44 19.10 48.72
C ILE A 10 -41.82 17.74 48.94
N ILE A 11 -41.30 17.13 47.84
CA ILE A 11 -40.48 15.93 47.89
C ILE A 11 -39.01 16.39 47.96
N ALA A 12 -38.36 16.15 49.10
CA ALA A 12 -36.93 16.35 49.26
C ALA A 12 -36.19 15.18 48.60
N VAL A 13 -35.50 15.46 47.50
CA VAL A 13 -34.59 14.48 46.85
C VAL A 13 -33.22 14.60 47.52
N PHE A 14 -32.83 13.58 48.26
CA PHE A 14 -31.44 13.43 48.72
C PHE A 14 -30.55 13.06 47.52
N MET A 15 -29.73 13.99 47.07
CA MET A 15 -28.65 13.69 46.13
C MET A 15 -27.48 13.06 46.92
N SER A 16 -27.34 11.74 46.79
CA SER A 16 -26.09 11.05 47.13
C SER A 16 -25.05 11.39 46.11
N GLY A 17 -24.05 12.18 46.48
CA GLY A 17 -22.89 12.49 45.65
C GLY A 17 -22.04 11.25 45.48
N CYS A 18 -22.07 10.62 44.27
CA CYS A 18 -21.01 9.72 43.84
C CYS A 18 -19.82 10.57 43.39
N SER A 19 -18.74 10.52 44.15
CA SER A 19 -17.45 11.02 43.77
C SER A 19 -16.93 10.17 42.56
N MET A 20 -16.98 10.72 41.37
CA MET A 20 -16.27 10.15 40.22
C MET A 20 -14.77 10.43 40.40
N GLY A 21 -14.03 9.42 40.83
CA GLY A 21 -12.61 9.42 40.76
C GLY A 21 -12.19 9.48 39.27
N SER A 22 -11.47 10.52 38.89
CA SER A 22 -10.78 10.60 37.61
C SER A 22 -9.72 9.49 37.55
N ALA A 23 -10.02 8.42 36.84
CA ALA A 23 -8.99 7.45 36.47
C ALA A 23 -8.09 8.10 35.40
N GLU A 24 -6.84 8.34 35.74
CA GLU A 24 -5.80 8.63 34.75
C GLU A 24 -5.74 7.48 33.73
N PRO A 25 -5.56 7.79 32.44
CA PRO A 25 -5.38 6.74 31.44
C PRO A 25 -4.08 5.99 31.76
N THR A 26 -4.20 4.74 32.18
CA THR A 26 -3.09 3.83 32.39
C THR A 26 -2.42 3.62 31.03
N ALA A 27 -1.16 4.04 30.91
CA ALA A 27 -0.32 3.77 29.75
C ALA A 27 -0.30 2.26 29.50
N ILE A 28 -0.69 1.82 28.32
CA ILE A 28 -0.60 0.44 27.89
C ILE A 28 0.90 0.07 27.87
N PRO A 29 1.34 -0.94 28.62
CA PRO A 29 2.75 -1.32 28.61
C PRO A 29 3.12 -1.81 27.20
N LEU A 30 4.20 -1.24 26.64
CA LEU A 30 4.81 -1.72 25.41
C LEU A 30 5.13 -3.22 25.59
N PRO A 31 4.78 -4.09 24.62
CA PRO A 31 5.10 -5.52 24.74
C PRO A 31 6.61 -5.72 24.84
N THR A 32 7.03 -6.48 25.84
CA THR A 32 8.41 -6.81 26.14
C THR A 32 9.05 -7.59 24.99
N ALA A 33 10.15 -7.05 24.47
CA ALA A 33 11.21 -7.69 23.69
C ALA A 33 10.83 -8.78 22.70
N PHE A 34 10.87 -8.46 21.42
CA PHE A 34 10.97 -9.41 20.33
C PHE A 34 12.28 -10.23 20.44
N PRO A 35 12.28 -11.51 20.02
CA PRO A 35 13.52 -12.25 19.93
C PRO A 35 14.47 -11.57 18.97
N SER A 36 15.68 -11.21 19.46
CA SER A 36 16.74 -10.62 18.66
C SER A 36 17.19 -11.62 17.58
N VAL A 37 16.72 -11.42 16.34
CA VAL A 37 17.29 -12.12 15.20
C VAL A 37 18.49 -11.32 14.74
N THR A 38 19.69 -11.80 15.05
CA THR A 38 20.94 -11.24 14.53
C THR A 38 21.00 -11.55 13.04
N PRO A 39 21.01 -10.56 12.15
CA PRO A 39 21.18 -10.81 10.71
C PRO A 39 22.56 -11.43 10.47
N PRO A 40 22.69 -12.40 9.55
CA PRO A 40 24.00 -12.87 9.13
C PRO A 40 24.75 -11.73 8.44
N ALA A 41 26.02 -11.52 8.84
CA ALA A 41 26.92 -10.57 8.18
C ALA A 41 27.22 -11.07 6.76
N ILE A 42 26.65 -10.42 5.74
CA ILE A 42 26.91 -10.67 4.33
C ILE A 42 27.61 -9.43 3.76
N ASN A 43 28.76 -9.62 3.12
CA ASN A 43 29.46 -8.56 2.42
C ASN A 43 28.61 -7.99 1.27
N PRO A 44 28.53 -6.66 1.09
CA PRO A 44 27.76 -6.08 0.00
C PRO A 44 28.47 -6.33 -1.34
N THR A 45 27.97 -7.26 -2.12
CA THR A 45 28.29 -7.32 -3.54
C THR A 45 27.28 -6.44 -4.26
N THR A 46 27.65 -5.21 -4.56
CA THR A 46 26.93 -4.37 -5.53
C THR A 46 27.10 -5.01 -6.91
N GLU A 47 26.25 -5.96 -7.26
CA GLU A 47 26.12 -6.37 -8.65
C GLU A 47 25.50 -5.22 -9.44
N ALA A 48 26.25 -4.66 -10.36
CA ALA A 48 25.77 -3.62 -11.24
C ALA A 48 24.63 -4.17 -12.12
N VAL A 49 23.58 -3.36 -12.31
CA VAL A 49 22.38 -3.64 -13.14
C VAL A 49 22.76 -4.18 -14.56
N SER A 50 23.96 -3.91 -15.05
CA SER A 50 24.43 -4.25 -16.40
C SER A 50 24.50 -5.75 -16.73
N ASN A 51 24.43 -6.68 -15.76
CA ASN A 51 24.55 -8.12 -15.97
C ASN A 51 23.36 -8.94 -15.44
N ALA A 52 22.34 -8.31 -14.86
CA ALA A 52 21.19 -9.02 -14.30
C ALA A 52 20.31 -9.60 -15.43
N GLN A 53 19.78 -10.81 -15.22
CA GLN A 53 18.87 -11.48 -16.14
C GLN A 53 17.41 -11.23 -15.77
N PRO A 54 16.47 -11.20 -16.74
CA PRO A 54 15.06 -11.06 -16.46
C PRO A 54 14.58 -12.04 -15.39
N GLY A 55 13.90 -11.56 -14.34
CA GLY A 55 13.43 -12.38 -13.22
C GLY A 55 14.52 -12.89 -12.28
N GLN A 56 15.78 -12.52 -12.48
CA GLN A 56 16.84 -12.77 -11.47
C GLN A 56 16.41 -12.18 -10.13
N GLU A 57 16.67 -12.90 -9.05
CA GLU A 57 16.29 -12.47 -7.72
C GLU A 57 17.50 -11.97 -6.93
N ARG A 58 17.26 -10.98 -6.08
CA ARG A 58 18.14 -10.58 -4.99
C ARG A 58 17.35 -10.40 -3.71
N VAL A 59 18.00 -10.51 -2.57
CA VAL A 59 17.36 -10.32 -1.26
C VAL A 59 17.90 -9.05 -0.62
N SER A 60 16.99 -8.18 -0.20
CA SER A 60 17.32 -6.95 0.54
C SER A 60 17.94 -7.29 1.89
N GLN A 61 19.03 -6.61 2.24
CA GLN A 61 19.72 -6.83 3.52
C GLN A 61 19.03 -6.13 4.69
N SER A 62 18.23 -5.09 4.42
CA SER A 62 17.57 -4.30 5.45
C SER A 62 16.36 -5.03 6.05
N ASP A 63 15.62 -5.78 5.23
CA ASP A 63 14.31 -6.32 5.60
C ASP A 63 14.05 -7.76 5.11
N GLY A 64 14.97 -8.33 4.32
CA GLY A 64 14.83 -9.70 3.78
C GLY A 64 13.88 -9.79 2.58
N MET A 65 13.41 -8.67 2.03
CA MET A 65 12.50 -8.65 0.87
C MET A 65 13.20 -9.25 -0.38
N PRO A 66 12.63 -10.27 -1.02
CA PRO A 66 13.07 -10.71 -2.32
C PRO A 66 12.64 -9.69 -3.40
N ALA A 67 13.56 -9.29 -4.26
CA ALA A 67 13.31 -8.42 -5.40
C ALA A 67 13.62 -9.13 -6.71
N ALA A 68 12.82 -8.90 -7.75
CA ALA A 68 13.03 -9.40 -9.11
C ALA A 68 13.62 -8.30 -9.99
N PHE A 69 14.55 -8.70 -10.88
CA PHE A 69 15.07 -7.80 -11.90
C PHE A 69 14.10 -7.69 -13.07
N ILE A 70 13.69 -6.46 -13.38
CA ILE A 70 12.89 -6.09 -14.54
C ILE A 70 13.84 -5.49 -15.58
N PRO A 71 14.03 -6.12 -16.76
CA PRO A 71 15.04 -5.69 -17.73
C PRO A 71 14.65 -4.39 -18.45
N ASP A 72 15.65 -3.81 -19.13
CA ASP A 72 15.38 -2.76 -20.12
C ASP A 72 14.36 -3.25 -21.14
N GLY A 73 13.45 -2.38 -21.56
CA GLY A 73 12.49 -2.76 -22.58
C GLY A 73 11.46 -1.67 -22.87
N SER A 74 10.57 -1.99 -23.79
CA SER A 74 9.41 -1.15 -24.10
C SER A 74 8.14 -1.95 -23.99
N PHE A 75 7.08 -1.30 -23.51
CA PHE A 75 5.77 -1.91 -23.37
C PHE A 75 4.67 -0.92 -23.73
N ARG A 76 3.47 -1.41 -23.95
CA ARG A 76 2.29 -0.57 -24.12
C ARG A 76 1.63 -0.36 -22.76
N MET A 77 1.59 0.88 -22.29
CA MET A 77 0.97 1.30 -21.06
C MET A 77 -0.46 1.78 -21.32
N GLY A 78 -1.39 1.45 -20.43
CA GLY A 78 -2.79 1.85 -20.53
C GLY A 78 -3.71 0.78 -21.10
N ALA A 79 -4.92 1.16 -21.53
CA ALA A 79 -5.96 0.26 -22.03
C ALA A 79 -6.31 0.52 -23.49
N LEU A 80 -6.54 -0.57 -24.26
CA LEU A 80 -6.97 -0.53 -25.67
C LEU A 80 -8.47 -0.40 -25.84
N ASP A 81 -9.23 -1.03 -24.93
CA ASP A 81 -10.68 -1.11 -25.09
C ASP A 81 -11.31 0.28 -24.94
N PRO A 82 -12.13 0.72 -25.93
CA PRO A 82 -12.85 1.98 -25.84
C PRO A 82 -13.79 2.11 -24.63
N GLU A 83 -14.28 0.99 -24.10
CA GLU A 83 -15.19 0.96 -22.94
C GLU A 83 -14.47 1.13 -21.61
N GLU A 84 -13.12 0.98 -21.59
CA GLU A 84 -12.31 1.16 -20.38
C GLU A 84 -12.25 2.60 -19.90
N GLN A 85 -11.77 2.83 -18.68
CA GLN A 85 -11.78 4.14 -18.05
C GLN A 85 -10.99 5.19 -18.85
N ARG A 86 -11.44 6.43 -18.79
CA ARG A 86 -10.88 7.53 -19.59
C ARG A 86 -9.42 7.83 -19.25
N ASP A 87 -9.04 7.70 -18.01
CA ASP A 87 -7.69 8.00 -17.51
C ASP A 87 -6.67 6.87 -17.79
N GLU A 88 -7.13 5.70 -18.25
CA GLU A 88 -6.31 4.63 -18.79
C GLU A 88 -5.89 4.87 -20.26
N LYS A 89 -6.34 5.96 -20.88
CA LYS A 89 -6.20 6.26 -22.31
C LYS A 89 -5.48 7.56 -22.60
N PRO A 90 -4.85 7.67 -23.79
CA PRO A 90 -4.63 6.60 -24.76
C PRO A 90 -3.60 5.59 -24.25
N ASP A 91 -3.69 4.35 -24.75
CA ASP A 91 -2.54 3.46 -24.63
C ASP A 91 -1.37 4.04 -25.44
N HIS A 92 -0.18 3.88 -24.91
CA HIS A 92 1.02 4.46 -25.51
C HIS A 92 2.25 3.61 -25.21
N THR A 93 3.25 3.69 -26.09
CA THR A 93 4.50 2.96 -25.88
C THR A 93 5.38 3.71 -24.89
N VAL A 94 5.82 3.01 -23.84
CA VAL A 94 6.77 3.49 -22.84
C VAL A 94 8.03 2.66 -22.91
N THR A 95 9.20 3.32 -22.85
CA THR A 95 10.52 2.69 -22.79
C THR A 95 11.08 2.82 -21.38
N MET A 96 11.49 1.70 -20.79
CA MET A 96 11.99 1.59 -19.43
C MET A 96 13.45 1.17 -19.43
N LYS A 97 14.24 1.74 -18.50
CA LYS A 97 15.52 1.15 -18.08
C LYS A 97 15.25 0.01 -17.11
N GLY A 98 16.19 -0.92 -17.01
CA GLY A 98 16.12 -2.01 -16.03
C GLY A 98 16.14 -1.48 -14.59
N PHE A 99 15.38 -2.15 -13.73
CA PHE A 99 15.27 -1.84 -12.32
C PHE A 99 14.94 -3.11 -11.52
N TRP A 100 15.03 -2.99 -10.22
CA TRP A 100 14.60 -4.03 -9.30
C TRP A 100 13.25 -3.66 -8.68
N LEU A 101 12.34 -4.62 -8.60
CA LEU A 101 11.06 -4.46 -7.92
C LEU A 101 10.90 -5.53 -6.85
N ASP A 102 10.39 -5.16 -5.68
CA ASP A 102 9.99 -6.11 -4.65
C ASP A 102 9.02 -7.14 -5.22
N LYS A 103 9.28 -8.42 -4.99
CA LYS A 103 8.41 -9.49 -5.49
C LYS A 103 7.06 -9.54 -4.80
N LEU A 104 6.99 -9.02 -3.59
CA LEU A 104 5.85 -9.06 -2.69
C LEU A 104 5.53 -7.65 -2.19
N GLU A 105 4.33 -7.47 -1.66
CA GLU A 105 3.98 -6.32 -0.84
C GLU A 105 4.81 -6.32 0.46
N VAL A 106 5.14 -5.14 0.99
CA VAL A 106 5.85 -5.03 2.28
C VAL A 106 4.97 -5.60 3.39
N THR A 107 5.54 -6.53 4.16
CA THR A 107 4.80 -7.24 5.22
C THR A 107 4.82 -6.49 6.56
N ASN A 108 3.92 -6.87 7.46
CA ASN A 108 3.89 -6.38 8.84
C ASN A 108 5.25 -6.59 9.55
N ALA A 109 5.87 -7.78 9.37
CA ALA A 109 7.17 -8.06 9.98
C ALA A 109 8.28 -7.16 9.44
N MET A 110 8.32 -6.95 8.12
CA MET A 110 9.30 -6.08 7.49
C MET A 110 9.12 -4.62 7.93
N TYR A 111 7.88 -4.14 7.95
CA TYR A 111 7.59 -2.77 8.40
C TYR A 111 7.94 -2.57 9.88
N ALA A 112 7.71 -3.59 10.71
CA ALA A 112 8.08 -3.55 12.13
C ALA A 112 9.59 -3.38 12.34
N LEU A 113 10.46 -3.88 11.45
CA LEU A 113 11.91 -3.64 11.52
C LEU A 113 12.26 -2.16 11.39
N CYS A 114 11.59 -1.45 10.47
CA CYS A 114 11.78 -0.01 10.30
C CYS A 114 11.31 0.78 11.54
N VAL A 115 10.17 0.38 12.12
CA VAL A 115 9.66 0.98 13.36
C VAL A 115 10.61 0.72 14.53
N GLN A 116 11.14 -0.49 14.68
CA GLN A 116 12.13 -0.84 15.71
C GLN A 116 13.44 -0.06 15.55
N ALA A 117 13.85 0.22 14.31
CA ALA A 117 14.99 1.07 14.01
C ALA A 117 14.72 2.56 14.28
N SER A 118 13.51 2.92 14.72
CA SER A 118 13.06 4.31 14.92
C SER A 118 13.17 5.18 13.66
N ALA A 119 13.09 4.55 12.49
CA ALA A 119 13.12 5.21 11.19
C ALA A 119 11.72 5.41 10.59
N CYS A 120 10.75 4.59 10.99
CA CYS A 120 9.37 4.70 10.60
C CYS A 120 8.44 4.88 11.80
N GLU A 121 7.38 5.68 11.63
CA GLU A 121 6.26 5.67 12.56
C GLU A 121 5.42 4.40 12.37
N PRO A 122 4.79 3.86 13.44
CA PRO A 122 3.86 2.74 13.30
C PRO A 122 2.71 3.06 12.32
N PRO A 123 2.02 2.05 11.77
CA PRO A 123 0.78 2.26 11.02
C PRO A 123 -0.26 3.03 11.84
N GLN A 124 -1.15 3.76 11.18
CA GLN A 124 -2.15 4.60 11.82
C GLN A 124 -3.12 3.82 12.73
N THR A 125 -3.23 2.52 12.51
CA THR A 125 -3.96 1.59 13.38
C THR A 125 -3.38 0.18 13.27
N PHE A 126 -3.59 -0.65 14.29
CA PHE A 126 -3.01 -2.01 14.39
C PHE A 126 -3.99 -3.10 14.00
N LYS A 127 -5.08 -2.77 13.33
CA LYS A 127 -6.10 -3.69 12.83
C LYS A 127 -6.02 -3.87 11.30
N SER A 128 -6.74 -4.85 10.76
CA SER A 128 -7.07 -4.94 9.34
C SER A 128 -8.55 -4.64 9.11
N GLN A 129 -9.10 -5.05 7.98
CA GLN A 129 -10.54 -4.89 7.70
C GLN A 129 -11.42 -5.61 8.73
N THR A 130 -11.05 -6.81 9.12
CA THR A 130 -11.86 -7.68 9.99
C THR A 130 -11.15 -8.14 11.27
N ARG A 131 -9.82 -7.93 11.38
CA ARG A 131 -9.01 -8.39 12.52
C ARG A 131 -8.65 -7.21 13.41
N GLU A 132 -9.08 -7.24 14.67
CA GLU A 132 -8.80 -6.18 15.65
C GLU A 132 -7.32 -6.14 16.08
N SER A 133 -6.58 -7.25 15.97
CA SER A 133 -5.14 -7.33 16.22
C SER A 133 -4.48 -7.86 14.98
N TYR A 134 -3.69 -7.02 14.28
CA TYR A 134 -3.10 -7.36 12.99
C TYR A 134 -1.63 -6.94 12.91
N PHE A 135 -1.30 -5.64 13.00
CA PHE A 135 0.09 -5.21 13.13
C PHE A 135 0.63 -5.59 14.52
N ASN A 136 1.89 -6.02 14.61
CA ASN A 136 2.50 -6.58 15.82
C ASN A 136 1.85 -7.85 16.36
N ASN A 137 1.11 -8.58 15.54
CA ASN A 137 0.61 -9.92 15.84
C ASN A 137 1.36 -10.94 14.97
N ALA A 138 2.06 -11.89 15.63
CA ALA A 138 2.91 -12.86 14.94
C ALA A 138 2.16 -13.73 13.90
N GLU A 139 0.86 -13.94 14.09
CA GLU A 139 0.00 -14.65 13.13
C GLU A 139 -0.05 -13.96 11.75
N PHE A 140 0.09 -12.63 11.73
CA PHE A 140 -0.03 -11.82 10.52
C PHE A 140 1.31 -11.19 10.09
N ASN A 141 2.43 -11.72 10.56
CA ASN A 141 3.76 -11.22 10.20
C ASN A 141 4.00 -11.19 8.68
N ASP A 142 3.53 -12.22 7.97
CA ASP A 142 3.70 -12.40 6.51
C ASP A 142 2.54 -11.81 5.68
N TYR A 143 1.71 -10.98 6.27
CA TYR A 143 0.60 -10.28 5.60
C TYR A 143 1.01 -8.85 5.27
N PRO A 144 0.43 -8.20 4.24
CA PRO A 144 0.82 -6.86 3.85
C PRO A 144 0.56 -5.86 4.97
N VAL A 145 1.48 -4.92 5.20
CA VAL A 145 1.21 -3.80 6.08
C VAL A 145 0.15 -2.90 5.45
N VAL A 146 -0.84 -2.50 6.24
CA VAL A 146 -1.94 -1.64 5.84
C VAL A 146 -2.11 -0.47 6.80
N TYR A 147 -3.00 0.47 6.51
CA TYR A 147 -3.17 1.71 7.26
C TYR A 147 -1.89 2.55 7.34
N VAL A 148 -1.09 2.51 6.31
CA VAL A 148 0.08 3.37 6.12
C VAL A 148 -0.24 4.49 5.13
N THR A 149 0.20 5.70 5.45
CA THR A 149 0.12 6.84 4.55
C THR A 149 1.15 6.74 3.43
N TRP A 150 0.98 7.53 2.36
CA TRP A 150 2.00 7.61 1.30
C TRP A 150 3.38 7.99 1.84
N LEU A 151 3.45 8.94 2.78
CA LEU A 151 4.71 9.38 3.39
C LEU A 151 5.37 8.27 4.20
N GLN A 152 4.59 7.48 4.94
CA GLN A 152 5.09 6.33 5.69
C GLN A 152 5.65 5.25 4.75
N ALA A 153 4.97 4.97 3.63
CA ALA A 153 5.44 4.03 2.62
C ALA A 153 6.74 4.50 1.95
N ASP A 154 6.83 5.78 1.56
CA ASP A 154 8.03 6.39 0.98
C ASP A 154 9.20 6.39 1.98
N THR A 155 8.94 6.70 3.26
CA THR A 155 9.93 6.66 4.34
C THR A 155 10.49 5.26 4.53
N TYR A 156 9.63 4.23 4.55
CA TYR A 156 10.06 2.84 4.64
C TYR A 156 10.96 2.44 3.47
N CYS A 157 10.54 2.72 2.23
CA CYS A 157 11.35 2.37 1.06
C CYS A 157 12.74 3.05 1.12
N LYS A 158 12.81 4.31 1.52
CA LYS A 158 14.07 5.03 1.71
C LYS A 158 14.95 4.42 2.83
N TRP A 159 14.36 4.05 3.95
CA TRP A 159 15.06 3.35 5.03
C TRP A 159 15.66 2.03 4.55
N ALA A 160 14.91 1.31 3.72
CA ALA A 160 15.37 0.05 3.15
C ALA A 160 16.38 0.21 1.97
N GLY A 161 16.80 1.46 1.66
CA GLY A 161 17.71 1.75 0.54
C GLY A 161 17.04 1.69 -0.82
N ARG A 162 15.73 1.87 -0.88
CA ARG A 162 14.87 1.76 -2.06
C ARG A 162 13.98 3.02 -2.18
N ARG A 163 13.04 3.00 -3.09
CA ARG A 163 12.02 4.04 -3.32
C ARG A 163 10.69 3.41 -3.67
N LEU A 164 9.60 4.16 -3.63
CA LEU A 164 8.36 3.71 -4.25
C LEU A 164 8.56 3.55 -5.76
N PRO A 165 7.89 2.58 -6.42
CA PRO A 165 7.92 2.46 -7.87
C PRO A 165 7.20 3.64 -8.53
N THR A 166 7.58 3.99 -9.76
CA THR A 166 6.75 4.82 -10.64
C THR A 166 5.57 4.00 -11.17
N GLU A 167 4.53 4.68 -11.63
CA GLU A 167 3.36 4.01 -12.22
C GLU A 167 3.75 3.13 -13.42
N ALA A 168 4.66 3.62 -14.26
CA ALA A 168 5.15 2.88 -15.41
C ALA A 168 6.01 1.67 -15.02
N GLU A 169 6.84 1.78 -13.98
CA GLU A 169 7.59 0.63 -13.44
C GLU A 169 6.66 -0.46 -12.92
N TRP A 170 5.66 -0.05 -12.14
CA TRP A 170 4.68 -0.97 -11.60
C TRP A 170 3.94 -1.72 -12.72
N GLU A 171 3.40 -0.98 -13.71
CA GLU A 171 2.64 -1.60 -14.81
C GLU A 171 3.53 -2.47 -15.70
N TYR A 172 4.75 -2.04 -16.01
CA TYR A 172 5.69 -2.84 -16.79
C TYR A 172 6.06 -4.15 -16.07
N ALA A 173 6.35 -4.09 -14.79
CA ALA A 173 6.67 -5.28 -13.99
C ALA A 173 5.50 -6.27 -13.89
N ALA A 174 4.28 -5.76 -13.87
CA ALA A 174 3.07 -6.56 -13.81
C ALA A 174 2.68 -7.16 -15.16
N ARG A 175 2.86 -6.38 -16.25
CA ARG A 175 2.37 -6.71 -17.60
C ARG A 175 3.40 -7.40 -18.48
N GLY A 176 4.69 -7.03 -18.36
CA GLY A 176 5.68 -7.39 -19.36
C GLY A 176 5.48 -6.62 -20.67
N SER A 177 5.85 -7.22 -21.80
CA SER A 177 5.82 -6.58 -23.12
C SER A 177 4.66 -7.02 -24.03
N ASP A 178 3.85 -8.00 -23.63
CA ASP A 178 2.83 -8.63 -24.47
C ASP A 178 1.41 -8.06 -24.34
N PHE A 179 1.25 -6.96 -23.59
CA PHE A 179 0.00 -6.21 -23.45
C PHE A 179 -1.17 -7.00 -22.83
N ARG A 180 -0.88 -7.92 -21.92
CA ARG A 180 -1.86 -8.74 -21.20
C ARG A 180 -2.75 -7.91 -20.27
N THR A 181 -3.97 -8.42 -20.01
CA THR A 181 -4.95 -7.75 -19.13
C THR A 181 -4.63 -7.90 -17.64
N TYR A 182 -4.16 -9.10 -17.25
CA TYR A 182 -3.80 -9.44 -15.85
C TYR A 182 -2.35 -9.93 -15.77
N PRO A 183 -1.73 -10.02 -14.60
CA PRO A 183 -0.33 -10.46 -14.48
C PRO A 183 -0.08 -11.83 -15.09
N TRP A 184 -1.04 -12.74 -15.03
CA TRP A 184 -0.99 -14.11 -15.55
C TRP A 184 -1.39 -14.26 -17.02
N GLY A 185 -1.89 -13.20 -17.69
CA GLY A 185 -2.38 -13.22 -19.07
C GLY A 185 -3.78 -12.66 -19.20
N ASP A 186 -4.55 -13.14 -20.20
CA ASP A 186 -5.90 -12.65 -20.51
C ASP A 186 -7.01 -13.57 -19.98
N GLU A 187 -6.64 -14.67 -19.33
CA GLU A 187 -7.63 -15.56 -18.74
C GLU A 187 -8.37 -14.87 -17.59
N ARG A 188 -9.69 -15.15 -17.54
CA ARG A 188 -10.55 -14.55 -16.51
C ARG A 188 -10.02 -14.81 -15.11
N PRO A 189 -10.03 -13.79 -14.23
CA PRO A 189 -9.61 -13.94 -12.83
C PRO A 189 -10.44 -14.99 -12.07
N ASP A 190 -9.78 -15.73 -11.19
CA ASP A 190 -10.38 -16.67 -10.25
C ASP A 190 -9.64 -16.66 -8.91
N SER A 191 -10.18 -17.34 -7.90
CA SER A 191 -9.65 -17.36 -6.54
C SER A 191 -8.31 -18.09 -6.37
N SER A 192 -7.76 -18.71 -7.41
CA SER A 192 -6.42 -19.32 -7.37
C SER A 192 -5.31 -18.35 -7.78
N ARG A 193 -5.67 -17.19 -8.36
CA ARG A 193 -4.75 -16.23 -8.98
C ARG A 193 -4.54 -14.96 -8.16
N GLY A 194 -5.44 -14.67 -7.21
CA GLY A 194 -5.35 -13.49 -6.36
C GLY A 194 -6.47 -13.39 -5.33
N ASN A 195 -6.31 -12.48 -4.41
CA ASN A 195 -7.31 -12.13 -3.40
C ASN A 195 -8.05 -10.87 -3.84
N PHE A 196 -9.22 -11.02 -4.46
CA PHE A 196 -10.11 -9.95 -4.92
C PHE A 196 -11.56 -10.44 -4.83
N ASN A 197 -12.53 -9.62 -5.24
CA ASN A 197 -13.96 -9.94 -5.27
C ASN A 197 -14.51 -10.52 -3.96
N TYR A 198 -13.96 -10.07 -2.82
CA TYR A 198 -14.33 -10.57 -1.49
C TYR A 198 -14.13 -12.09 -1.29
N PHE A 199 -13.28 -12.76 -2.07
CA PHE A 199 -13.03 -14.19 -1.89
C PHE A 199 -12.61 -14.55 -0.47
N VAL A 200 -11.86 -13.67 0.20
CA VAL A 200 -11.48 -13.80 1.61
C VAL A 200 -12.13 -12.71 2.47
N GLY A 201 -12.34 -11.52 1.92
CA GLY A 201 -12.94 -10.38 2.63
C GLY A 201 -11.98 -9.58 3.53
N ASP A 202 -10.70 -9.94 3.52
CA ASP A 202 -9.60 -9.23 4.18
C ASP A 202 -8.29 -9.57 3.45
N THR A 203 -7.16 -9.00 3.85
CA THR A 203 -5.84 -9.33 3.32
C THR A 203 -5.49 -10.81 3.50
N THR A 204 -4.65 -11.34 2.62
CA THR A 204 -4.04 -12.66 2.75
C THR A 204 -2.54 -12.53 2.91
N ARG A 205 -1.88 -13.64 3.29
CA ARG A 205 -0.42 -13.72 3.28
C ARG A 205 0.11 -13.36 1.91
N VAL A 206 1.17 -12.53 1.85
CA VAL A 206 1.80 -12.15 0.59
C VAL A 206 2.38 -13.38 -0.12
N GLY A 207 2.32 -13.41 -1.45
CA GLY A 207 2.79 -14.55 -2.24
C GLY A 207 1.92 -15.82 -2.16
N ASN A 208 0.71 -15.72 -1.64
CA ASN A 208 -0.20 -16.88 -1.48
C ASN A 208 -0.76 -17.40 -2.81
N TYR A 209 -0.61 -16.64 -3.89
CA TYR A 209 -1.20 -16.92 -5.20
C TYR A 209 -0.15 -17.05 -6.29
N PRO A 210 0.66 -18.13 -6.33
CA PRO A 210 1.74 -18.28 -7.31
C PRO A 210 1.25 -18.36 -8.77
N ALA A 211 -0.01 -18.79 -9.00
CA ALA A 211 -0.63 -18.78 -10.32
C ALA A 211 -0.98 -17.36 -10.82
N GLY A 212 -0.93 -16.35 -9.95
CA GLY A 212 -1.09 -14.94 -10.25
C GLY A 212 0.20 -14.19 -10.62
N ALA A 213 1.33 -14.90 -10.75
CA ALA A 213 2.62 -14.30 -11.01
C ALA A 213 2.66 -13.52 -12.34
N SER A 214 3.37 -12.40 -12.34
CA SER A 214 3.71 -11.64 -13.53
C SER A 214 4.78 -12.37 -14.37
N PRO A 215 5.09 -11.92 -15.61
CA PRO A 215 6.14 -12.51 -16.44
C PRO A 215 7.52 -12.52 -15.79
N PHE A 216 7.76 -11.63 -14.84
CA PHE A 216 9.01 -11.52 -14.09
C PHE A 216 8.96 -12.18 -12.71
N GLY A 217 7.87 -12.92 -12.40
CA GLY A 217 7.72 -13.63 -11.14
C GLY A 217 7.35 -12.72 -9.94
N VAL A 218 6.84 -11.51 -10.20
CA VAL A 218 6.28 -10.63 -9.17
C VAL A 218 4.87 -11.10 -8.83
N LEU A 219 4.53 -11.15 -7.55
CA LEU A 219 3.26 -11.68 -7.03
C LEU A 219 2.36 -10.57 -6.49
N ASP A 220 1.08 -10.89 -6.33
CA ASP A 220 0.05 -10.01 -5.77
C ASP A 220 -0.12 -8.66 -6.51
N MET A 221 0.20 -8.65 -7.83
CA MET A 221 0.01 -7.47 -8.69
C MET A 221 -1.45 -7.26 -9.12
N ALA A 222 -2.38 -8.10 -8.64
CA ALA A 222 -3.81 -8.02 -8.87
C ALA A 222 -4.58 -8.47 -7.63
N GLY A 223 -5.15 -7.52 -6.89
CA GLY A 223 -5.86 -7.76 -5.63
C GLY A 223 -4.93 -7.71 -4.41
N ASN A 224 -5.35 -8.32 -3.33
CA ASN A 224 -4.82 -8.24 -1.97
C ASN A 224 -4.89 -6.80 -1.44
N VAL A 225 -3.90 -5.95 -1.65
CA VAL A 225 -3.99 -4.52 -1.34
C VAL A 225 -3.60 -3.68 -2.54
N ALA A 226 -4.27 -2.54 -2.73
CA ALA A 226 -3.79 -1.53 -3.67
C ALA A 226 -2.47 -0.95 -3.16
N GLU A 227 -1.59 -0.54 -4.06
CA GLU A 227 -0.22 -0.18 -3.73
C GLU A 227 0.05 1.29 -4.00
N TRP A 228 0.63 1.97 -3.01
CA TRP A 228 1.13 3.33 -3.17
C TRP A 228 2.20 3.42 -4.25
N ILE A 229 2.02 4.37 -5.16
CA ILE A 229 2.95 4.70 -6.24
C ILE A 229 3.60 6.07 -5.97
N SER A 230 4.82 6.28 -6.48
CA SER A 230 5.53 7.56 -6.32
C SER A 230 4.84 8.72 -7.05
N ASP A 231 4.10 8.44 -8.11
CA ASP A 231 3.55 9.42 -9.02
C ASP A 231 2.35 10.18 -8.42
N TYR A 232 2.29 11.48 -8.69
CA TYR A 232 1.05 12.22 -8.54
C TYR A 232 0.04 11.77 -9.60
N TYR A 233 -1.24 11.76 -9.24
CA TYR A 233 -2.29 11.42 -10.18
C TYR A 233 -2.69 12.61 -11.06
N ASP A 234 -2.75 12.39 -12.37
CA ASP A 234 -3.41 13.24 -13.36
C ASP A 234 -4.14 12.34 -14.35
N GLY A 235 -5.47 12.39 -14.40
CA GLY A 235 -6.29 11.58 -15.32
C GLY A 235 -6.06 11.88 -16.81
N ASN A 236 -5.27 12.92 -17.15
CA ASN A 236 -4.89 13.21 -18.52
C ASN A 236 -3.38 13.01 -18.79
N TYR A 237 -2.65 12.38 -17.85
CA TYR A 237 -1.19 12.27 -17.97
C TYR A 237 -0.77 11.49 -19.22
N TYR A 238 -1.46 10.40 -19.56
CA TYR A 238 -1.14 9.55 -20.72
C TYR A 238 -1.22 10.29 -22.07
N THR A 239 -1.92 11.41 -22.15
CA THR A 239 -1.94 12.27 -23.37
C THR A 239 -0.76 13.21 -23.50
N LYS A 240 0.04 13.41 -22.43
CA LYS A 240 1.04 14.49 -22.33
C LYS A 240 2.37 14.02 -21.74
N GLY A 241 2.40 12.85 -21.12
CA GLY A 241 3.50 12.36 -20.32
C GLY A 241 4.73 12.03 -21.17
N ALA A 242 5.85 11.85 -20.48
CA ALA A 242 7.07 11.32 -21.07
C ALA A 242 6.90 9.84 -21.39
N ASN A 243 7.53 9.39 -22.48
CA ASN A 243 7.48 7.98 -22.90
C ASN A 243 8.78 7.21 -22.58
N VAL A 244 9.72 7.84 -21.88
CA VAL A 244 10.99 7.21 -21.48
C VAL A 244 11.17 7.41 -19.99
N ASN A 245 11.14 6.32 -19.23
CA ASN A 245 11.22 6.30 -17.77
C ASN A 245 10.31 7.37 -17.13
N PRO A 246 9.01 7.38 -17.41
CA PRO A 246 8.12 8.43 -16.88
C PRO A 246 8.03 8.34 -15.36
N THR A 247 7.96 9.50 -14.72
CA THR A 247 7.87 9.67 -13.26
C THR A 247 6.60 10.38 -12.82
N GLY A 248 5.58 10.34 -13.67
CA GLY A 248 4.32 11.03 -13.43
C GLY A 248 4.38 12.55 -13.64
N PRO A 249 3.26 13.23 -13.44
CA PRO A 249 3.21 14.68 -13.48
C PRO A 249 3.97 15.28 -12.29
N GLY A 250 4.55 16.46 -12.48
CA GLY A 250 5.15 17.21 -11.38
C GLY A 250 4.12 17.58 -10.29
N ALA A 251 4.61 17.80 -9.07
CA ALA A 251 3.77 18.23 -7.95
C ALA A 251 3.00 19.51 -8.32
N ARG A 252 1.70 19.52 -8.06
CA ARG A 252 0.84 20.70 -8.21
C ARG A 252 0.43 21.19 -6.83
N GLU A 253 0.40 22.51 -6.63
CA GLU A 253 0.20 23.12 -5.31
C GLU A 253 -1.13 22.77 -4.62
N LEU A 254 -2.11 22.26 -5.35
CA LEU A 254 -3.48 22.00 -4.84
C LEU A 254 -3.92 20.53 -4.94
N TYR A 255 -3.11 19.63 -5.50
CA TYR A 255 -3.51 18.24 -5.71
C TYR A 255 -2.42 17.30 -5.23
N PHE A 256 -2.67 16.70 -4.07
CA PHE A 256 -1.77 15.72 -3.46
C PHE A 256 -2.19 14.27 -3.72
N ASN A 257 -3.13 14.05 -4.66
CA ASN A 257 -3.53 12.69 -4.99
C ASN A 257 -2.36 11.94 -5.59
N ARG A 258 -2.13 10.76 -5.06
CA ARG A 258 -1.15 9.79 -5.53
C ARG A 258 -1.85 8.68 -6.28
N VAL A 259 -1.16 8.12 -7.25
CA VAL A 259 -1.63 6.91 -7.91
C VAL A 259 -1.57 5.74 -6.92
N VAL A 260 -2.57 4.87 -6.97
CA VAL A 260 -2.56 3.52 -6.39
C VAL A 260 -2.89 2.51 -7.50
N ARG A 261 -2.28 1.33 -7.44
CA ARG A 261 -2.39 0.30 -8.48
C ARG A 261 -2.70 -1.07 -7.88
N GLY A 262 -3.18 -1.99 -8.73
CA GLY A 262 -3.36 -3.40 -8.39
C GLY A 262 -4.78 -3.78 -7.97
N GLY A 263 -5.57 -2.83 -7.51
CA GLY A 263 -6.86 -3.13 -6.89
C GLY A 263 -6.71 -3.79 -5.52
N THR A 264 -7.82 -4.14 -4.88
CA THR A 264 -7.87 -4.61 -3.50
C THR A 264 -8.61 -5.95 -3.39
N PHE A 265 -8.56 -6.56 -2.20
CA PHE A 265 -9.34 -7.79 -1.92
C PHE A 265 -10.86 -7.61 -2.05
N GLN A 266 -11.36 -6.38 -2.14
CA GLN A 266 -12.79 -6.08 -2.30
C GLN A 266 -13.19 -5.84 -3.77
N ASP A 267 -12.23 -5.45 -4.60
CA ASP A 267 -12.49 -4.99 -5.96
C ASP A 267 -12.85 -6.15 -6.89
N VAL A 268 -13.71 -5.85 -7.86
CA VAL A 268 -14.17 -6.82 -8.84
C VAL A 268 -13.14 -7.05 -9.96
N PHE A 269 -13.41 -7.98 -10.85
CA PHE A 269 -12.49 -8.42 -11.90
C PHE A 269 -11.97 -7.28 -12.78
N ASP A 270 -12.83 -6.30 -13.07
CA ASP A 270 -12.47 -5.17 -13.94
C ASP A 270 -11.54 -4.17 -13.24
N ASP A 271 -11.61 -4.07 -11.91
CA ASP A 271 -10.81 -3.15 -11.13
C ASP A 271 -9.40 -3.69 -10.80
N VAL A 272 -9.16 -5.00 -10.97
CA VAL A 272 -7.84 -5.62 -10.80
C VAL A 272 -7.07 -5.82 -12.12
N ARG A 273 -7.56 -5.24 -13.23
CA ARG A 273 -6.82 -5.17 -14.50
C ARG A 273 -5.56 -4.33 -14.35
N LEU A 274 -4.52 -4.68 -15.08
CA LEU A 274 -3.23 -3.96 -15.05
C LEU A 274 -3.31 -2.52 -15.59
N ALA A 275 -4.30 -2.21 -16.42
CA ALA A 275 -4.52 -0.85 -16.90
C ALA A 275 -5.26 0.02 -15.87
N ASN A 276 -6.01 -0.59 -14.93
CA ASN A 276 -6.84 0.15 -14.00
C ASN A 276 -6.01 1.11 -13.14
N ARG A 277 -6.45 2.37 -13.11
CA ARG A 277 -5.83 3.45 -12.37
C ARG A 277 -6.76 3.95 -11.29
N ALA A 278 -6.25 4.09 -10.08
CA ALA A 278 -6.98 4.74 -9.01
C ALA A 278 -6.12 5.82 -8.35
N SER A 279 -6.76 6.72 -7.64
CA SER A 279 -6.05 7.77 -6.92
C SER A 279 -6.61 7.95 -5.52
N VAL A 280 -5.70 8.20 -4.60
CA VAL A 280 -6.01 8.44 -3.19
C VAL A 280 -5.25 9.69 -2.75
N ARG A 281 -5.83 10.47 -1.83
CA ARG A 281 -5.15 11.65 -1.31
C ARG A 281 -3.89 11.23 -0.57
N GLY A 282 -2.73 11.64 -1.12
CA GLY A 282 -1.43 11.43 -0.49
C GLY A 282 -1.15 12.46 0.60
N SER A 283 -0.06 12.29 1.31
CA SER A 283 0.38 13.22 2.35
C SER A 283 0.76 14.58 1.77
N ASN A 284 0.41 15.66 2.49
CA ASN A 284 0.80 17.03 2.18
C ASN A 284 1.87 17.53 3.15
N PRO A 285 3.17 17.41 2.83
CA PRO A 285 4.25 17.82 3.72
C PRO A 285 4.32 19.35 3.97
N LYS A 286 3.50 20.14 3.30
CA LYS A 286 3.40 21.59 3.47
C LYS A 286 2.26 22.01 4.39
N ALA A 287 1.43 21.09 4.89
CA ALA A 287 0.40 21.43 5.85
C ALA A 287 1.02 21.88 7.18
N ASP A 288 0.43 22.88 7.80
CA ASP A 288 0.95 23.49 9.03
C ASP A 288 0.85 22.56 10.25
N ASP A 289 -0.11 21.65 10.25
CA ASP A 289 -0.33 20.67 11.33
C ASP A 289 -0.02 19.26 10.84
N VAL A 290 1.07 18.69 11.35
CA VAL A 290 1.57 17.35 11.00
C VAL A 290 0.63 16.21 11.44
N TYR A 291 -0.34 16.48 12.27
CA TYR A 291 -1.38 15.52 12.69
C TYR A 291 -2.70 15.72 11.95
N SER A 292 -2.80 16.72 11.08
CA SER A 292 -4.02 16.95 10.31
C SER A 292 -4.23 15.86 9.25
N GLU A 293 -5.50 15.61 8.89
CA GLU A 293 -5.83 14.74 7.76
C GLU A 293 -5.23 15.22 6.44
N ASP A 294 -5.02 16.54 6.30
CA ASP A 294 -4.38 17.12 5.13
C ASP A 294 -2.89 16.74 5.06
N TYR A 295 -2.18 16.81 6.18
CA TYR A 295 -0.77 16.40 6.25
C TYR A 295 -0.60 14.89 6.05
N LEU A 296 -1.39 14.08 6.76
CA LEU A 296 -1.29 12.62 6.71
C LEU A 296 -1.74 12.05 5.34
N GLY A 297 -2.76 12.65 4.72
CA GLY A 297 -3.46 12.06 3.59
C GLY A 297 -4.34 10.89 4.02
N GLU A 298 -4.72 10.05 3.06
CA GLU A 298 -5.55 8.88 3.34
C GLU A 298 -4.71 7.66 3.71
N PHE A 299 -5.32 6.78 4.48
CA PHE A 299 -4.82 5.45 4.83
C PHE A 299 -6.01 4.52 5.03
N SER A 300 -5.90 3.26 4.68
CA SER A 300 -7.03 2.32 4.77
C SER A 300 -6.55 0.87 4.96
N PRO A 301 -7.47 -0.05 5.34
CA PRO A 301 -7.14 -1.48 5.43
C PRO A 301 -6.85 -2.13 4.07
N LYS A 302 -7.00 -1.39 2.98
CA LYS A 302 -6.93 -1.88 1.61
C LYS A 302 -5.73 -1.34 0.83
N ILE A 303 -4.89 -0.52 1.47
CA ILE A 303 -3.74 0.11 0.81
C ILE A 303 -2.48 -0.27 1.57
N GLY A 304 -1.57 -0.89 0.84
CA GLY A 304 -0.20 -1.21 1.22
C GLY A 304 0.78 -0.62 0.20
N PHE A 305 1.92 -1.26 0.02
CA PHE A 305 2.94 -0.82 -0.94
C PHE A 305 4.02 -1.88 -1.15
N ARG A 306 4.79 -1.71 -2.21
CA ARG A 306 6.08 -2.36 -2.47
C ARG A 306 7.12 -1.33 -2.88
N CYS A 307 8.41 -1.68 -2.85
CA CYS A 307 9.49 -0.78 -3.22
C CYS A 307 10.17 -1.20 -4.53
N ALA A 308 10.83 -0.23 -5.17
CA ALA A 308 11.71 -0.42 -6.32
C ALA A 308 13.11 0.14 -6.02
N SER A 309 14.10 -0.26 -6.82
CA SER A 309 15.45 0.36 -6.82
C SER A 309 16.11 0.21 -8.18
N ASP A 310 17.09 1.03 -8.42
CA ASP A 310 17.90 1.02 -9.63
C ASP A 310 18.97 -0.06 -9.59
#